data_4dab8d89a64b871f1cc3c4fcb4b8717d
#
_entry.id   4dab8d89a64b871f1cc3c4fcb4b8717d
#
_cell.length_a   1.000
_cell.length_b   1.000
_cell.length_c   1.000
_cell.angle_alpha   90.00
_cell.angle_beta   90.00
_cell.angle_gamma   90.00
#
_symmetry.space_group_name_H-M   'P 1'
#
loop_
_entity.id
_entity.type
_entity.pdbx_description
1 polymer ?
#
loop_
_entity_poly.entity_id
_entity_poly.type
_entity_poly.pdbx_seq_one_letter_code
_entity_poly.pdbx_strand_id
1 'polypeptide(L)'
;PILCICITTKFSGSMQSALNAKAILEEEYPEAQIYVCDSCVNTVLQGIYVLEAVRLRDAGAGYQESIDRLNEIKSSGRIFFTVGNMEYLKHGGRIGKVASVAGSLLGIKPIITLKEGEIFPSGIGRSRRKTVDKNIDLLLAYFAEEKADIADYSICIGYGYDKEEAVEFRDRLVSRLKEKGYDIDTIPIFQIGATTVSYTHLRAHETCADL
;
A
#
# COMPACT_ATOMS: atom_id res chain seq x y z
N PRO A 1 -2.28 -11.25 -24.33
CA PRO A 1 -3.11 -10.68 -23.28
C PRO A 1 -2.35 -9.59 -22.51
N ILE A 2 -3.10 -8.61 -21.98
CA ILE A 2 -2.57 -7.45 -21.23
C ILE A 2 -3.28 -7.39 -19.89
N LEU A 3 -2.52 -7.28 -18.79
CA LEU A 3 -3.01 -6.91 -17.47
C LEU A 3 -2.60 -5.47 -17.19
N CYS A 4 -3.55 -4.56 -17.08
CA CYS A 4 -3.34 -3.16 -16.72
C CYS A 4 -3.74 -2.97 -15.27
N ILE A 5 -2.76 -2.88 -14.38
CA ILE A 5 -2.97 -2.75 -12.93
C ILE A 5 -2.92 -1.28 -12.54
N CYS A 6 -4.05 -0.74 -12.12
CA CYS A 6 -4.20 0.65 -11.74
C CYS A 6 -4.14 0.83 -10.22
N ILE A 7 -3.65 1.99 -9.79
CA ILE A 7 -3.82 2.48 -8.42
C ILE A 7 -5.30 2.56 -8.05
N THR A 8 -5.62 2.44 -6.76
CA THR A 8 -7.02 2.53 -6.30
C THR A 8 -7.79 3.70 -6.92
N THR A 9 -8.99 3.40 -7.39
CA THR A 9 -9.91 4.38 -7.97
C THR A 9 -10.35 5.48 -7.00
N LYS A 10 -10.15 5.27 -5.70
CA LYS A 10 -10.41 6.28 -4.66
C LYS A 10 -9.40 7.44 -4.68
N PHE A 11 -8.23 7.23 -5.29
CA PHE A 11 -7.16 8.24 -5.33
C PHE A 11 -6.92 8.79 -6.73
N SER A 12 -7.25 8.04 -7.78
CA SER A 12 -6.89 8.41 -9.14
C SER A 12 -7.95 7.99 -10.16
N GLY A 13 -8.15 8.83 -11.17
CA GLY A 13 -8.94 8.50 -12.35
C GLY A 13 -8.19 7.66 -13.40
N SER A 14 -6.97 7.19 -13.12
CA SER A 14 -6.15 6.45 -14.09
C SER A 14 -6.83 5.18 -14.60
N MET A 15 -7.59 4.49 -13.78
CA MET A 15 -8.37 3.32 -14.21
C MET A 15 -9.42 3.70 -15.26
N GLN A 16 -10.12 4.83 -15.11
CA GLN A 16 -11.09 5.28 -16.10
C GLN A 16 -10.41 5.60 -17.43
N SER A 17 -9.23 6.22 -17.40
CA SER A 17 -8.43 6.47 -18.62
C SER A 17 -8.00 5.16 -19.30
N ALA A 18 -7.61 4.16 -18.52
CA ALA A 18 -7.24 2.83 -19.03
C ALA A 18 -8.46 2.10 -19.63
N LEU A 19 -9.64 2.20 -19.01
CA LEU A 19 -10.88 1.64 -19.54
C LEU A 19 -11.31 2.31 -20.85
N ASN A 20 -11.16 3.63 -20.96
CA ASN A 20 -11.43 4.35 -22.20
C ASN A 20 -10.47 3.92 -23.32
N ALA A 21 -9.17 3.79 -23.01
CA ALA A 21 -8.19 3.30 -23.97
C ALA A 21 -8.48 1.85 -24.38
N LYS A 22 -8.88 0.99 -23.44
CA LYS A 22 -9.31 -0.38 -23.73
C LYS A 22 -10.46 -0.39 -24.72
N ALA A 23 -11.52 0.40 -24.51
CA ALA A 23 -12.68 0.45 -25.38
C ALA A 23 -12.29 0.84 -26.83
N ILE A 24 -11.41 1.84 -27.01
CA ILE A 24 -10.90 2.25 -28.32
C ILE A 24 -10.11 1.10 -28.99
N LEU A 25 -9.24 0.42 -28.21
CA LEU A 25 -8.43 -0.67 -28.75
C LEU A 25 -9.28 -1.89 -29.14
N GLU A 26 -10.34 -2.19 -28.42
CA GLU A 26 -11.23 -3.31 -28.71
C GLU A 26 -12.08 -3.08 -29.97
N GLU A 27 -12.32 -1.82 -30.36
CA GLU A 27 -12.94 -1.49 -31.66
C GLU A 27 -11.99 -1.80 -32.84
N GLU A 28 -10.69 -1.54 -32.67
CA GLU A 28 -9.67 -1.74 -33.69
C GLU A 28 -9.13 -3.18 -33.70
N TYR A 29 -9.04 -3.80 -32.52
CA TYR A 29 -8.47 -5.14 -32.28
C TYR A 29 -9.43 -5.99 -31.44
N PRO A 30 -10.53 -6.51 -32.02
CA PRO A 30 -11.56 -7.25 -31.26
C PRO A 30 -11.07 -8.50 -30.56
N GLU A 31 -9.93 -9.07 -31.01
CA GLU A 31 -9.30 -10.25 -30.40
C GLU A 31 -8.39 -9.90 -29.21
N ALA A 32 -8.16 -8.62 -28.95
CA ALA A 32 -7.27 -8.20 -27.86
C ALA A 32 -7.84 -8.59 -26.50
N GLN A 33 -7.06 -9.32 -25.73
CA GLN A 33 -7.41 -9.67 -24.35
C GLN A 33 -6.80 -8.63 -23.40
N ILE A 34 -7.61 -7.67 -22.97
CA ILE A 34 -7.18 -6.57 -22.08
C ILE A 34 -8.03 -6.59 -20.81
N TYR A 35 -7.39 -6.79 -19.67
CA TYR A 35 -8.02 -6.66 -18.36
C TYR A 35 -7.47 -5.45 -17.62
N VAL A 36 -8.35 -4.55 -17.18
CA VAL A 36 -8.00 -3.38 -16.37
C VAL A 36 -8.45 -3.63 -14.95
N CYS A 37 -7.50 -3.60 -14.02
CA CYS A 37 -7.70 -3.95 -12.62
C CYS A 37 -7.51 -2.74 -11.70
N ASP A 38 -8.46 -2.50 -10.80
CA ASP A 38 -8.25 -1.68 -9.61
C ASP A 38 -7.54 -2.55 -8.57
N SER A 39 -6.30 -2.19 -8.23
CA SER A 39 -5.53 -2.91 -7.20
C SER A 39 -6.05 -2.69 -5.78
N CYS A 40 -6.91 -1.71 -5.56
CA CYS A 40 -7.36 -1.25 -4.24
C CYS A 40 -6.22 -0.79 -3.31
N VAL A 41 -5.03 -0.62 -3.83
CA VAL A 41 -3.82 -0.17 -3.11
C VAL A 41 -3.09 0.93 -3.87
N ASN A 42 -1.98 1.39 -3.33
CA ASN A 42 -1.12 2.38 -3.96
C ASN A 42 0.35 2.14 -3.61
N THR A 43 1.23 3.02 -4.07
CA THR A 43 2.66 3.05 -3.71
C THR A 43 3.38 1.72 -3.88
N VAL A 44 4.18 1.36 -2.87
CA VAL A 44 5.00 0.15 -2.87
C VAL A 44 4.11 -1.11 -2.89
N LEU A 45 2.97 -1.08 -2.19
CA LEU A 45 2.08 -2.24 -2.15
C LEU A 45 1.46 -2.52 -3.54
N GLN A 46 1.15 -1.49 -4.33
CA GLN A 46 0.77 -1.71 -5.74
C GLN A 46 1.92 -2.36 -6.52
N GLY A 47 3.17 -1.99 -6.23
CA GLY A 47 4.35 -2.63 -6.80
C GLY A 47 4.43 -4.12 -6.46
N ILE A 48 4.18 -4.48 -5.21
CA ILE A 48 4.10 -5.90 -4.76
C ILE A 48 2.98 -6.64 -5.51
N TYR A 49 1.82 -6.02 -5.64
CA TYR A 49 0.70 -6.60 -6.39
C TYR A 49 1.05 -6.85 -7.88
N VAL A 50 1.82 -5.94 -8.51
CA VAL A 50 2.35 -6.14 -9.87
C VAL A 50 3.37 -7.30 -9.89
N LEU A 51 4.24 -7.38 -8.88
CA LEU A 51 5.21 -8.48 -8.79
C LEU A 51 4.51 -9.84 -8.64
N GLU A 52 3.40 -9.92 -7.94
CA GLU A 52 2.59 -11.14 -7.86
C GLU A 52 2.02 -11.53 -9.24
N ALA A 53 1.52 -10.57 -10.02
CA ALA A 53 1.09 -10.83 -11.40
C ALA A 53 2.24 -11.36 -12.28
N VAL A 54 3.45 -10.81 -12.11
CA VAL A 54 4.66 -11.29 -12.79
C VAL A 54 5.01 -12.71 -12.35
N ARG A 55 4.96 -13.00 -11.05
CA ARG A 55 5.23 -14.32 -10.49
C ARG A 55 4.27 -15.38 -11.05
N LEU A 56 2.98 -15.09 -11.14
CA LEU A 56 1.98 -15.96 -11.73
C LEU A 56 2.30 -16.24 -13.21
N ARG A 57 2.60 -15.22 -13.99
CA ARG A 57 3.02 -15.36 -15.39
C ARG A 57 4.25 -16.26 -15.53
N ASP A 58 5.28 -16.02 -14.74
CA ASP A 58 6.56 -16.74 -14.81
C ASP A 58 6.41 -18.18 -14.31
N ALA A 59 5.44 -18.47 -13.45
CA ALA A 59 5.04 -19.81 -13.04
C ALA A 59 4.19 -20.54 -14.11
N GLY A 60 3.82 -19.87 -15.20
CA GLY A 60 3.03 -20.45 -16.28
C GLY A 60 1.53 -20.47 -16.04
N ALA A 61 1.03 -19.69 -15.08
CA ALA A 61 -0.40 -19.53 -14.83
C ALA A 61 -1.12 -18.94 -16.07
N GLY A 62 -2.32 -19.43 -16.33
CA GLY A 62 -3.16 -18.94 -17.41
C GLY A 62 -3.60 -17.48 -17.17
N TYR A 63 -4.00 -16.80 -18.26
CA TYR A 63 -4.43 -15.40 -18.17
C TYR A 63 -5.61 -15.19 -17.21
N GLN A 64 -6.66 -16.03 -17.36
CA GLN A 64 -7.82 -15.95 -16.49
C GLN A 64 -7.49 -16.35 -15.05
N GLU A 65 -6.68 -17.39 -14.85
CA GLU A 65 -6.21 -17.81 -13.53
C GLU A 65 -5.46 -16.68 -12.82
N SER A 66 -4.60 -15.96 -13.55
CA SER A 66 -3.90 -14.79 -12.99
C SER A 66 -4.87 -13.68 -12.59
N ILE A 67 -5.89 -13.39 -13.39
CA ILE A 67 -6.95 -12.43 -13.07
C ILE A 67 -7.70 -12.84 -11.80
N ASP A 68 -8.11 -14.10 -11.71
CA ASP A 68 -8.88 -14.62 -10.59
C ASP A 68 -8.07 -14.53 -9.29
N ARG A 69 -6.80 -14.95 -9.33
CA ARG A 69 -5.91 -14.84 -8.18
C ARG A 69 -5.69 -13.39 -7.75
N LEU A 70 -5.44 -12.48 -8.67
CA LEU A 70 -5.28 -11.06 -8.36
C LEU A 70 -6.57 -10.47 -7.74
N ASN A 71 -7.74 -10.86 -8.23
CA ASN A 71 -9.01 -10.43 -7.64
C ASN A 71 -9.25 -11.00 -6.24
N GLU A 72 -8.78 -12.20 -5.96
CA GLU A 72 -8.86 -12.82 -4.64
C GLU A 72 -8.05 -12.04 -3.60
N ILE A 73 -6.78 -11.72 -3.93
CA ILE A 73 -5.87 -11.09 -2.98
C ILE A 73 -6.04 -9.58 -2.81
N LYS A 74 -6.64 -8.87 -3.76
CA LYS A 74 -6.69 -7.39 -3.76
C LYS A 74 -7.30 -6.76 -2.50
N SER A 75 -8.16 -7.49 -1.79
CA SER A 75 -8.81 -7.00 -0.56
C SER A 75 -7.99 -7.21 0.71
N SER A 76 -6.95 -8.04 0.65
CA SER A 76 -6.07 -8.35 1.78
C SER A 76 -5.03 -7.26 2.05
N GLY A 77 -4.66 -6.48 1.03
CA GLY A 77 -3.64 -5.45 1.11
C GLY A 77 -3.91 -4.39 2.19
N ARG A 78 -2.90 -4.13 3.02
CA ARG A 78 -2.95 -3.11 4.09
C ARG A 78 -1.70 -2.25 4.06
N ILE A 79 -1.88 -0.94 4.21
CA ILE A 79 -0.77 -0.01 4.41
C ILE A 79 -1.00 0.72 5.73
N PHE A 80 -0.05 0.62 6.64
CA PHE A 80 -0.02 1.38 7.89
C PHE A 80 1.04 2.45 7.76
N PHE A 81 0.65 3.72 7.83
CA PHE A 81 1.59 4.79 7.55
C PHE A 81 1.38 6.03 8.41
N THR A 82 2.36 6.88 8.42
CA THR A 82 2.32 8.19 9.05
C THR A 82 2.89 9.22 8.10
N VAL A 83 2.38 10.43 8.18
CA VAL A 83 2.88 11.59 7.45
C VAL A 83 3.40 12.65 8.42
N GLY A 84 4.33 13.47 7.97
CA GLY A 84 4.87 14.55 8.81
C GLY A 84 3.85 15.66 9.06
N ASN A 85 2.98 15.92 8.07
CA ASN A 85 1.99 16.98 8.08
C ASN A 85 0.80 16.57 7.19
N MET A 86 -0.41 16.90 7.60
CA MET A 86 -1.65 16.60 6.87
C MET A 86 -1.93 17.56 5.71
N GLU A 87 -1.23 18.70 5.64
CA GLU A 87 -1.51 19.73 4.64
C GLU A 87 -1.36 19.23 3.21
N TYR A 88 -0.37 18.39 2.95
CA TYR A 88 -0.17 17.84 1.61
C TYR A 88 -1.32 16.92 1.19
N LEU A 89 -1.79 16.05 2.06
CA LEU A 89 -2.98 15.22 1.80
C LEU A 89 -4.21 16.10 1.54
N LYS A 90 -4.32 17.21 2.28
CA LYS A 90 -5.40 18.18 2.11
C LYS A 90 -5.28 18.92 0.77
N HIS A 91 -4.11 19.48 0.45
CA HIS A 91 -3.87 20.16 -0.83
C HIS A 91 -4.02 19.22 -2.03
N GLY A 92 -3.54 17.97 -1.89
CA GLY A 92 -3.71 16.95 -2.92
C GLY A 92 -5.14 16.44 -3.07
N GLY A 93 -6.06 16.80 -2.17
CA GLY A 93 -7.44 16.34 -2.19
C GLY A 93 -7.63 14.85 -1.88
N ARG A 94 -6.60 14.17 -1.37
CA ARG A 94 -6.64 12.72 -1.03
C ARG A 94 -6.71 12.48 0.47
N ILE A 95 -7.13 13.48 1.23
CA ILE A 95 -7.27 13.40 2.69
C ILE A 95 -8.37 12.43 3.14
N GLY A 96 -9.41 12.20 2.31
CA GLY A 96 -10.46 11.23 2.58
C GLY A 96 -11.08 11.34 3.98
N LYS A 97 -11.33 10.18 4.59
CA LYS A 97 -11.91 10.08 5.94
C LYS A 97 -10.98 10.58 7.06
N VAL A 98 -9.69 10.78 6.75
CA VAL A 98 -8.71 11.31 7.72
C VAL A 98 -8.90 12.81 7.97
N ALA A 99 -9.70 13.50 7.16
CA ALA A 99 -10.04 14.92 7.34
C ALA A 99 -10.61 15.24 8.74
N SER A 100 -11.34 14.30 9.33
CA SER A 100 -11.92 14.46 10.68
C SER A 100 -10.87 14.63 11.79
N VAL A 101 -9.65 14.15 11.56
CA VAL A 101 -8.54 14.20 12.53
C VAL A 101 -7.58 15.35 12.22
N ALA A 102 -7.60 15.86 10.98
CA ALA A 102 -6.65 16.84 10.48
C ALA A 102 -6.81 18.25 11.10
N GLY A 103 -7.98 18.55 11.65
CA GLY A 103 -8.33 19.91 12.11
C GLY A 103 -7.97 20.24 13.56
N SER A 104 -7.48 19.30 14.35
CA SER A 104 -7.61 19.48 15.79
C SER A 104 -6.34 19.80 16.59
N LEU A 105 -5.11 19.57 16.09
CA LEU A 105 -3.94 19.77 16.97
C LEU A 105 -2.62 20.01 16.20
N LEU A 106 -2.01 21.15 16.42
CA LEU A 106 -0.62 21.47 16.05
C LEU A 106 0.35 20.43 16.67
N GLY A 107 1.23 19.85 15.86
CA GLY A 107 2.30 18.95 16.34
C GLY A 107 1.94 17.48 16.47
N ILE A 108 0.71 17.07 16.13
CA ILE A 108 0.29 15.67 16.12
C ILE A 108 0.72 15.00 14.81
N LYS A 109 1.18 13.77 14.94
CA LYS A 109 1.50 12.89 13.81
C LYS A 109 0.37 11.87 13.66
N PRO A 110 -0.39 11.93 12.54
CA PRO A 110 -1.47 10.99 12.31
C PRO A 110 -0.90 9.60 12.02
N ILE A 111 -1.65 8.58 12.42
CA ILE A 111 -1.45 7.21 12.01
C ILE A 111 -2.64 6.84 11.16
N ILE A 112 -2.36 6.34 9.98
CA ILE A 112 -3.35 6.15 8.93
C ILE A 112 -3.24 4.72 8.43
N THR A 113 -4.38 4.07 8.18
CA THR A 113 -4.45 2.78 7.51
C THR A 113 -5.12 2.95 6.16
N LEU A 114 -4.51 2.41 5.12
CA LEU A 114 -5.17 2.15 3.85
C LEU A 114 -5.69 0.72 3.86
N LYS A 115 -6.97 0.56 3.58
CA LYS A 115 -7.65 -0.72 3.37
C LYS A 115 -8.77 -0.54 2.36
N GLU A 116 -9.00 -1.54 1.54
CA GLU A 116 -10.08 -1.53 0.52
C GLU A 116 -10.06 -0.27 -0.36
N GLY A 117 -8.88 0.21 -0.68
CA GLY A 117 -8.68 1.38 -1.54
C GLY A 117 -8.81 2.75 -0.86
N GLU A 118 -9.22 2.83 0.41
CA GLU A 118 -9.45 4.08 1.14
C GLU A 118 -8.54 4.22 2.36
N ILE A 119 -8.31 5.47 2.79
CA ILE A 119 -7.56 5.77 4.01
C ILE A 119 -8.49 6.08 5.19
N PHE A 120 -8.08 5.55 6.35
CA PHE A 120 -8.81 5.70 7.61
C PHE A 120 -7.87 6.20 8.71
N PRO A 121 -8.36 7.05 9.62
CA PRO A 121 -7.59 7.40 10.81
C PRO A 121 -7.49 6.18 11.74
N SER A 122 -6.26 5.82 12.14
CA SER A 122 -5.99 4.67 13.01
C SER A 122 -5.31 5.07 14.31
N GLY A 123 -5.11 6.35 14.52
CA GLY A 123 -4.57 6.88 15.75
C GLY A 123 -3.75 8.14 15.57
N ILE A 124 -3.14 8.54 16.66
CA ILE A 124 -2.26 9.71 16.71
C ILE A 124 -1.00 9.40 17.53
N GLY A 125 0.11 9.98 17.13
CA GLY A 125 1.36 9.98 17.87
C GLY A 125 1.78 11.38 18.29
N ARG A 126 2.35 11.52 19.48
CA ARG A 126 2.89 12.78 19.98
C ARG A 126 4.38 12.95 19.68
N SER A 127 5.06 11.91 19.26
CA SER A 127 6.45 11.94 18.81
C SER A 127 6.67 10.96 17.67
N ARG A 128 7.67 11.22 16.83
CA ARG A 128 7.99 10.36 15.68
C ARG A 128 8.19 8.90 16.11
N ARG A 129 9.01 8.67 17.13
CA ARG A 129 9.30 7.32 17.64
C ARG A 129 8.03 6.58 18.07
N LYS A 130 7.16 7.23 18.87
CA LYS A 130 5.90 6.60 19.32
C LYS A 130 4.94 6.33 18.16
N THR A 131 4.97 7.17 17.11
CA THR A 131 4.15 6.97 15.92
C THR A 131 4.61 5.75 15.13
N VAL A 132 5.93 5.59 14.98
CA VAL A 132 6.55 4.43 14.33
C VAL A 132 6.21 3.14 15.11
N ASP A 133 6.34 3.15 16.44
CA ASP A 133 5.97 2.00 17.28
C ASP A 133 4.50 1.60 17.11
N LYS A 134 3.60 2.58 17.06
CA LYS A 134 2.18 2.33 16.83
C LYS A 134 1.87 1.75 15.45
N ASN A 135 2.62 2.11 14.40
CA ASN A 135 2.46 1.48 13.10
C ASN A 135 2.83 -0.02 13.16
N ILE A 136 3.89 -0.36 13.89
CA ILE A 136 4.25 -1.77 14.14
C ILE A 136 3.14 -2.49 14.92
N ASP A 137 2.61 -1.85 15.98
CA ASP A 137 1.53 -2.42 16.78
C ASP A 137 0.28 -2.69 15.93
N LEU A 138 -0.08 -1.80 14.99
CA LEU A 138 -1.20 -2.00 14.07
C LEU A 138 -0.98 -3.19 13.13
N LEU A 139 0.23 -3.34 12.58
CA LEU A 139 0.56 -4.50 11.74
C LEU A 139 0.45 -5.81 12.54
N LEU A 140 1.02 -5.85 13.74
CA LEU A 140 0.94 -7.02 14.61
C LEU A 140 -0.49 -7.35 15.03
N ALA A 141 -1.30 -6.32 15.31
CA ALA A 141 -2.73 -6.49 15.61
C ALA A 141 -3.50 -7.06 14.41
N TYR A 142 -3.22 -6.57 13.20
CA TYR A 142 -3.80 -7.07 11.97
C TYR A 142 -3.54 -8.58 11.79
N PHE A 143 -2.30 -9.02 11.93
CA PHE A 143 -1.99 -10.46 11.83
C PHE A 143 -2.67 -11.29 12.92
N ALA A 144 -2.78 -10.77 14.14
CA ALA A 144 -3.46 -11.47 15.23
C ALA A 144 -4.98 -11.57 15.01
N GLU A 145 -5.62 -10.52 14.48
CA GLU A 145 -7.05 -10.47 14.18
C GLU A 145 -7.42 -11.40 13.03
N GLU A 146 -6.66 -11.39 11.94
CA GLU A 146 -6.89 -12.25 10.77
C GLU A 146 -6.48 -13.71 11.04
N LYS A 147 -5.78 -14.00 12.15
CA LYS A 147 -5.17 -15.31 12.44
C LYS A 147 -4.28 -15.80 11.30
N ALA A 148 -3.65 -14.85 10.63
CA ALA A 148 -2.88 -15.08 9.43
C ALA A 148 -1.49 -15.61 9.76
N ASP A 149 -1.01 -16.56 8.97
CA ASP A 149 0.41 -16.89 8.98
C ASP A 149 1.17 -15.80 8.24
N ILE A 150 2.14 -15.19 8.91
CA ILE A 150 2.95 -14.14 8.30
C ILE A 150 3.73 -14.63 7.08
N ALA A 151 3.97 -15.94 6.98
CA ALA A 151 4.62 -16.56 5.84
C ALA A 151 3.79 -16.46 4.54
N ASP A 152 2.48 -16.29 4.68
CA ASP A 152 1.56 -16.11 3.55
C ASP A 152 1.56 -14.65 3.03
N TYR A 153 2.25 -13.73 3.70
CA TYR A 153 2.24 -12.30 3.38
C TYR A 153 3.59 -11.79 2.86
N SER A 154 3.53 -10.94 1.87
CA SER A 154 4.65 -10.10 1.45
C SER A 154 4.66 -8.81 2.26
N ILE A 155 5.64 -8.64 3.15
CA ILE A 155 5.81 -7.44 3.96
C ILE A 155 6.91 -6.58 3.35
N CYS A 156 6.65 -5.28 3.20
CA CYS A 156 7.67 -4.32 2.76
C CYS A 156 7.52 -2.98 3.46
N ILE A 157 8.54 -2.16 3.35
CA ILE A 157 8.57 -0.80 3.88
C ILE A 157 8.74 0.17 2.73
N GLY A 158 7.85 1.17 2.68
CA GLY A 158 7.97 2.31 1.78
C GLY A 158 8.48 3.55 2.49
N TYR A 159 9.39 4.30 1.88
CA TYR A 159 9.84 5.60 2.40
C TYR A 159 9.79 6.68 1.32
N GLY A 160 9.47 7.91 1.73
CA GLY A 160 9.45 9.05 0.81
C GLY A 160 10.83 9.65 0.60
N TYR A 161 11.49 10.05 1.66
CA TYR A 161 12.74 10.81 1.59
C TYR A 161 13.87 10.24 2.45
N ASP A 162 13.58 9.89 3.70
CA ASP A 162 14.58 9.50 4.71
C ASP A 162 14.77 7.98 4.72
N LYS A 163 15.83 7.52 4.03
CA LYS A 163 16.16 6.10 3.95
C LYS A 163 16.72 5.56 5.26
N GLU A 164 17.48 6.38 5.98
CA GLU A 164 18.08 6.00 7.26
C GLU A 164 16.99 5.71 8.29
N GLU A 165 15.97 6.55 8.39
CA GLU A 165 14.82 6.32 9.26
C GLU A 165 14.04 5.05 8.85
N ALA A 166 13.95 4.76 7.55
CA ALA A 166 13.32 3.53 7.07
C ALA A 166 14.12 2.27 7.45
N VAL A 167 15.45 2.35 7.46
CA VAL A 167 16.32 1.26 7.95
C VAL A 167 16.10 1.02 9.45
N GLU A 168 16.10 2.08 10.25
CA GLU A 168 15.81 1.98 11.69
C GLU A 168 14.42 1.38 11.95
N PHE A 169 13.44 1.79 11.16
CA PHE A 169 12.07 1.25 11.24
C PHE A 169 12.05 -0.25 10.93
N ARG A 170 12.72 -0.67 9.84
CA ARG A 170 12.83 -2.08 9.48
C ARG A 170 13.44 -2.90 10.61
N ASP A 171 14.56 -2.45 11.17
CA ASP A 171 15.28 -3.20 12.19
C ASP A 171 14.44 -3.36 13.47
N ARG A 172 13.67 -2.34 13.83
CA ARG A 172 12.69 -2.40 14.91
C ARG A 172 11.53 -3.34 14.61
N LEU A 173 10.99 -3.29 13.38
CA LEU A 173 9.91 -4.18 12.95
C LEU A 173 10.37 -5.64 12.99
N VAL A 174 11.53 -5.95 12.42
CA VAL A 174 12.12 -7.30 12.45
C VAL A 174 12.31 -7.79 13.88
N SER A 175 12.85 -6.95 14.77
CA SER A 175 12.99 -7.30 16.19
C SER A 175 11.65 -7.65 16.84
N ARG A 176 10.63 -6.81 16.63
CA ARG A 176 9.29 -7.03 17.18
C ARG A 176 8.59 -8.29 16.63
N LEU A 177 8.81 -8.60 15.36
CA LEU A 177 8.30 -9.83 14.73
C LEU A 177 9.00 -11.06 15.33
N LYS A 178 10.31 -11.03 15.50
CA LYS A 178 11.07 -12.12 16.15
C LYS A 178 10.64 -12.34 17.61
N GLU A 179 10.37 -11.28 18.38
CA GLU A 179 9.80 -11.36 19.74
C GLU A 179 8.43 -12.06 19.77
N LYS A 180 7.68 -12.00 18.65
CA LYS A 180 6.40 -12.70 18.49
C LYS A 180 6.54 -14.13 17.95
N GLY A 181 7.76 -14.59 17.69
CA GLY A 181 8.04 -15.93 17.20
C GLY A 181 8.01 -16.08 15.67
N TYR A 182 7.95 -14.98 14.93
CA TYR A 182 8.04 -15.02 13.48
C TYR A 182 9.49 -15.09 13.02
N ASP A 183 9.79 -16.02 12.11
CA ASP A 183 11.15 -16.20 11.56
C ASP A 183 11.33 -15.33 10.31
N ILE A 184 11.67 -14.07 10.53
CA ILE A 184 11.92 -13.10 9.47
C ILE A 184 13.30 -12.47 9.69
N ASP A 185 14.20 -12.65 8.74
CA ASP A 185 15.56 -12.10 8.83
C ASP A 185 15.63 -10.65 8.36
N THR A 186 14.89 -10.29 7.32
CA THR A 186 14.87 -8.93 6.79
C THR A 186 13.55 -8.63 6.09
N ILE A 187 13.28 -7.34 5.94
CA ILE A 187 12.12 -6.82 5.22
C ILE A 187 12.64 -5.86 4.14
N PRO A 188 12.22 -5.99 2.88
CA PRO A 188 12.65 -5.11 1.81
C PRO A 188 12.16 -3.67 2.02
N ILE A 189 13.01 -2.72 1.62
CA ILE A 189 12.73 -1.28 1.71
C ILE A 189 12.71 -0.71 0.30
N PHE A 190 11.67 0.06 -0.03
CA PHE A 190 11.51 0.67 -1.34
C PHE A 190 11.25 2.17 -1.22
N GLN A 191 11.77 2.93 -2.19
CA GLN A 191 11.45 4.34 -2.27
C GLN A 191 10.08 4.54 -2.94
N ILE A 192 9.22 5.34 -2.30
CA ILE A 192 7.93 5.72 -2.85
C ILE A 192 8.15 6.69 -4.00
N GLY A 193 7.43 6.51 -5.10
CA GLY A 193 7.54 7.35 -6.29
C GLY A 193 7.22 8.83 -6.01
N ALA A 194 7.94 9.73 -6.70
CA ALA A 194 7.84 11.17 -6.51
C ALA A 194 6.41 11.72 -6.64
N THR A 195 5.59 11.17 -7.51
CA THR A 195 4.18 11.56 -7.65
C THR A 195 3.40 11.35 -6.34
N THR A 196 3.55 10.20 -5.72
CA THR A 196 2.90 9.94 -4.42
C THR A 196 3.47 10.83 -3.34
N VAL A 197 4.79 11.02 -3.29
CA VAL A 197 5.46 11.88 -2.32
C VAL A 197 4.93 13.32 -2.39
N SER A 198 4.65 13.84 -3.58
CA SER A 198 4.10 15.20 -3.75
C SER A 198 2.67 15.35 -3.21
N TYR A 199 1.89 14.26 -3.11
CA TYR A 199 0.54 14.25 -2.52
C TYR A 199 0.53 13.89 -1.03
N THR A 200 1.55 13.23 -0.52
CA THR A 200 1.56 12.68 0.84
C THR A 200 2.62 13.28 1.75
N HIS A 201 3.68 13.87 1.21
CA HIS A 201 4.72 14.50 2.00
C HIS A 201 6.11 13.85 1.98
N LEU A 202 7.16 14.67 2.18
CA LEU A 202 8.58 14.29 2.18
C LEU A 202 9.01 13.29 3.29
N ARG A 203 8.19 13.03 4.31
CA ARG A 203 8.49 12.13 5.44
C ARG A 203 7.39 11.11 5.69
N ALA A 204 6.96 10.42 4.64
CA ALA A 204 6.06 9.28 4.80
C ALA A 204 6.86 7.99 4.95
N HIS A 205 6.51 7.17 5.92
CA HIS A 205 6.95 5.79 6.05
C HIS A 205 5.73 4.89 6.07
N GLU A 206 5.75 3.90 5.24
CA GLU A 206 4.68 2.95 5.06
C GLU A 206 5.16 1.55 5.41
N THR A 207 4.35 0.80 6.13
CA THR A 207 4.49 -0.65 6.24
C THR A 207 3.35 -1.27 5.47
N CYS A 208 3.67 -2.12 4.52
CA CYS A 208 2.69 -2.76 3.66
C CYS A 208 2.70 -4.27 3.93
N ALA A 209 1.51 -4.88 3.95
CA ALA A 209 1.34 -6.32 3.98
C ALA A 209 0.33 -6.74 2.93
N ASP A 210 0.67 -7.74 2.15
CA ASP A 210 -0.18 -8.36 1.12
C ASP A 210 0.07 -9.88 1.07
N LEU A 211 -0.94 -10.61 0.62
CA LEU A 211 -0.93 -12.07 0.48
C LEU A 211 -0.17 -12.55 -0.73
#